data_d5aea439eca141b26a1996ce0d6bc506
#
_entry.id   d5aea439eca141b26a1996ce0d6bc506
#
_cell.length_a   1.000
_cell.length_b   1.000
_cell.length_c   1.000
_cell.angle_alpha   90.00
_cell.angle_beta   90.00
_cell.angle_gamma   90.00
#
_symmetry.space_group_name_H-M   'P 1'
#
loop_
_entity.id
_entity.type
_entity.pdbx_description
1 polymer ?
#
loop_
_entity_poly.entity_id
_entity_poly.type
_entity_poly.pdbx_seq_one_letter_code
_entity_poly.pdbx_strand_id
1 'polypeptide(L)'
;MRRFHHGGFIVRPDANIRTPKDLEGKKVGVRAYSVTTGVWARGIFVNEYGLDSSKVTWVVDDEEHVTSLKLPPNVIHAPEGKSLQIMMASGEIQAGFTGPAGVGRAGPPIGNWDMTAPTGGAAGSYPELIANVEQVEADWFRRTGIYPIHGLIVVKEEHIERYPWLARSLMNAFGAVKKPYLEGLKLGRGDSPEDKRYRGFFSLMSDPLPYGMAANRPSIEALVTYALQQQLIPSRPQLDEVFVDIDP
;
A
#
# COMPACT_ATOMS: atom_id res chain seq x y z
N MET A 1 9.28 2.66 -5.61
CA MET A 1 9.33 1.75 -4.44
C MET A 1 8.24 0.70 -4.61
N ARG A 2 8.52 -0.56 -4.31
CA ARG A 2 7.56 -1.66 -4.35
C ARG A 2 7.68 -2.50 -3.10
N ARG A 3 6.56 -2.97 -2.56
CA ARG A 3 6.51 -3.89 -1.43
C ARG A 3 5.18 -4.61 -1.38
N PHE A 4 5.14 -5.76 -0.80
CA PHE A 4 3.91 -6.44 -0.43
C PHE A 4 3.23 -5.75 0.77
N HIS A 5 1.96 -6.06 0.99
CA HIS A 5 1.12 -5.40 1.98
C HIS A 5 0.29 -6.38 2.83
N HIS A 6 0.77 -7.60 3.01
CA HIS A 6 0.16 -8.56 3.95
C HIS A 6 0.60 -8.28 5.38
N GLY A 7 1.84 -7.84 5.58
CA GLY A 7 2.37 -7.45 6.87
C GLY A 7 2.07 -6.01 7.28
N GLY A 8 2.48 -5.66 8.48
CA GLY A 8 2.29 -4.32 9.02
C GLY A 8 0.83 -4.01 9.42
N PHE A 9 0.06 -5.05 9.73
CA PHE A 9 -1.30 -4.92 10.27
C PHE A 9 -1.38 -5.64 11.60
N ILE A 10 -1.67 -4.91 12.66
CA ILE A 10 -1.63 -5.37 14.04
C ILE A 10 -3.03 -5.42 14.66
N VAL A 11 -3.18 -6.31 15.62
CA VAL A 11 -4.45 -6.54 16.34
C VAL A 11 -4.25 -6.51 17.84
N ARG A 12 -5.27 -6.09 18.57
CA ARG A 12 -5.26 -6.19 20.02
C ARG A 12 -5.41 -7.66 20.44
N PRO A 13 -4.63 -8.14 21.43
CA PRO A 13 -4.72 -9.53 21.90
C PRO A 13 -6.09 -9.92 22.47
N ASP A 14 -6.82 -8.95 23.03
CA ASP A 14 -8.13 -9.13 23.65
C ASP A 14 -9.30 -9.01 22.64
N ALA A 15 -9.05 -8.71 21.38
CA ALA A 15 -10.08 -8.48 20.37
C ALA A 15 -10.62 -9.75 19.69
N ASN A 16 -10.03 -10.91 19.96
CA ASN A 16 -10.37 -12.20 19.32
C ASN A 16 -10.33 -12.16 17.77
N ILE A 17 -9.34 -11.45 17.20
CA ILE A 17 -9.10 -11.36 15.76
C ILE A 17 -7.97 -12.32 15.42
N ARG A 18 -8.23 -13.33 14.59
CA ARG A 18 -7.27 -14.36 14.15
C ARG A 18 -7.04 -14.34 12.65
N THR A 19 -8.01 -13.86 11.90
CA THR A 19 -8.00 -13.76 10.44
C THR A 19 -8.53 -12.40 10.01
N PRO A 20 -8.25 -11.92 8.79
CA PRO A 20 -8.86 -10.70 8.28
C PRO A 20 -10.40 -10.71 8.30
N LYS A 21 -11.04 -11.87 8.19
CA LYS A 21 -12.49 -12.01 8.28
C LYS A 21 -13.05 -11.58 9.64
N ASP A 22 -12.29 -11.77 10.71
CA ASP A 22 -12.71 -11.42 12.09
C ASP A 22 -12.74 -9.90 12.34
N LEU A 23 -12.32 -9.08 11.37
CA LEU A 23 -12.42 -7.63 11.42
C LEU A 23 -13.86 -7.14 11.22
N GLU A 24 -14.78 -7.97 10.72
CA GLU A 24 -16.20 -7.60 10.60
C GLU A 24 -16.79 -7.25 11.96
N GLY A 25 -17.47 -6.12 12.03
CA GLY A 25 -18.01 -5.55 13.28
C GLY A 25 -16.99 -4.86 14.17
N LYS A 26 -15.72 -4.76 13.76
CA LYS A 26 -14.65 -4.10 14.52
C LYS A 26 -14.38 -2.68 13.99
N LYS A 27 -13.71 -1.89 14.84
CA LYS A 27 -13.14 -0.59 14.46
C LYS A 27 -11.66 -0.76 14.16
N VAL A 28 -11.23 -0.31 13.00
CA VAL A 28 -9.86 -0.49 12.48
C VAL A 28 -9.26 0.85 12.13
N GLY A 29 -8.09 1.14 12.67
CA GLY A 29 -7.38 2.39 12.43
C GLY A 29 -6.56 2.37 11.14
N VAL A 30 -6.70 3.41 10.34
CA VAL A 30 -5.85 3.70 9.18
C VAL A 30 -5.68 5.21 9.07
N ARG A 31 -4.47 5.69 8.77
CA ARG A 31 -4.16 7.13 8.75
C ARG A 31 -5.14 7.95 7.91
N ALA A 32 -5.30 7.56 6.66
CA ALA A 32 -6.28 8.07 5.71
C ALA A 32 -6.81 6.90 4.91
N TYR A 33 -8.06 6.95 4.47
CA TYR A 33 -8.68 5.79 3.80
C TYR A 33 -8.03 5.47 2.45
N SER A 34 -7.58 6.49 1.71
CA SER A 34 -6.94 6.34 0.40
C SER A 34 -5.44 6.04 0.46
N VAL A 35 -4.82 5.89 1.64
CA VAL A 35 -3.38 5.58 1.68
C VAL A 35 -3.07 4.24 1.02
N THR A 36 -2.03 4.22 0.20
CA THR A 36 -1.64 3.08 -0.65
C THR A 36 -1.58 1.75 0.12
N THR A 37 -0.96 1.73 1.30
CA THR A 37 -0.88 0.55 2.15
C THR A 37 -2.28 0.04 2.54
N GLY A 38 -3.18 0.96 2.93
CA GLY A 38 -4.56 0.63 3.29
C GLY A 38 -5.35 0.08 2.10
N VAL A 39 -5.22 0.69 0.93
CA VAL A 39 -5.92 0.25 -0.30
C VAL A 39 -5.50 -1.18 -0.67
N TRP A 40 -4.20 -1.47 -0.68
CA TRP A 40 -3.70 -2.80 -1.00
C TRP A 40 -4.12 -3.85 0.04
N ALA A 41 -3.92 -3.58 1.33
CA ALA A 41 -4.24 -4.56 2.37
C ALA A 41 -5.74 -4.85 2.44
N ARG A 42 -6.62 -3.82 2.36
CA ARG A 42 -8.08 -4.04 2.30
C ARG A 42 -8.48 -4.86 1.08
N GLY A 43 -7.90 -4.54 -0.10
CA GLY A 43 -8.14 -5.31 -1.32
C GLY A 43 -7.73 -6.78 -1.16
N ILE A 44 -6.56 -7.04 -0.58
CA ILE A 44 -6.09 -8.40 -0.26
C ILE A 44 -7.05 -9.07 0.73
N PHE A 45 -7.44 -8.41 1.81
CA PHE A 45 -8.33 -8.98 2.81
C PHE A 45 -9.71 -9.35 2.24
N VAL A 46 -10.26 -8.51 1.36
CA VAL A 46 -11.52 -8.78 0.66
C VAL A 46 -11.39 -9.99 -0.28
N ASN A 47 -10.36 -9.99 -1.13
CA ASN A 47 -10.27 -10.96 -2.23
C ASN A 47 -9.63 -12.29 -1.83
N GLU A 48 -8.76 -12.30 -0.81
CA GLU A 48 -8.07 -13.53 -0.37
C GLU A 48 -8.70 -14.16 0.87
N TYR A 49 -9.28 -13.34 1.76
CA TYR A 49 -9.79 -13.79 3.05
C TYR A 49 -11.30 -13.63 3.19
N GLY A 50 -11.99 -13.12 2.15
CA GLY A 50 -13.44 -12.98 2.13
C GLY A 50 -13.98 -11.95 3.12
N LEU A 51 -13.17 -10.93 3.48
CA LEU A 51 -13.61 -9.83 4.33
C LEU A 51 -14.73 -9.04 3.62
N ASP A 52 -15.82 -8.78 4.30
CA ASP A 52 -16.78 -7.76 3.89
C ASP A 52 -16.35 -6.41 4.51
N SER A 53 -15.64 -5.61 3.72
CA SER A 53 -15.09 -4.32 4.17
C SER A 53 -16.18 -3.33 4.60
N SER A 54 -17.43 -3.50 4.12
CA SER A 54 -18.57 -2.65 4.52
C SER A 54 -19.01 -2.87 5.96
N LYS A 55 -18.66 -4.02 6.54
CA LYS A 55 -18.94 -4.36 7.95
C LYS A 55 -17.84 -3.93 8.92
N VAL A 56 -16.76 -3.36 8.43
CA VAL A 56 -15.68 -2.81 9.25
C VAL A 56 -15.88 -1.31 9.39
N THR A 57 -15.73 -0.77 10.59
CA THR A 57 -15.66 0.68 10.79
C THR A 57 -14.21 1.12 10.65
N TRP A 58 -13.89 1.80 9.56
CA TRP A 58 -12.55 2.35 9.33
C TRP A 58 -12.42 3.71 10.02
N VAL A 59 -11.49 3.83 10.94
CA VAL A 59 -11.24 5.08 11.70
C VAL A 59 -10.00 5.75 11.13
N VAL A 60 -10.15 7.00 10.69
CA VAL A 60 -9.06 7.81 10.11
C VAL A 60 -8.72 8.99 11.03
N ASP A 61 -7.44 9.34 11.14
CA ASP A 61 -6.96 10.46 11.97
C ASP A 61 -6.20 11.53 11.18
N ASP A 62 -6.29 11.48 9.84
CA ASP A 62 -5.63 12.42 8.94
C ASP A 62 -6.56 12.80 7.77
N GLU A 63 -6.17 13.81 7.02
CA GLU A 63 -6.87 14.23 5.80
C GLU A 63 -6.58 13.28 4.64
N GLU A 64 -7.56 13.15 3.75
CA GLU A 64 -7.38 12.39 2.52
C GLU A 64 -6.49 13.15 1.53
N HIS A 65 -5.69 12.40 0.77
CA HIS A 65 -4.81 13.00 -0.27
C HIS A 65 -5.58 13.68 -1.39
N VAL A 66 -6.82 13.23 -1.61
CA VAL A 66 -7.75 13.82 -2.57
C VAL A 66 -8.90 14.40 -1.75
N THR A 67 -8.89 15.70 -1.55
CA THR A 67 -9.86 16.41 -0.69
C THR A 67 -11.30 16.33 -1.17
N SER A 68 -11.52 16.06 -2.46
CA SER A 68 -12.85 15.86 -3.07
C SER A 68 -13.38 14.42 -2.93
N LEU A 69 -12.59 13.50 -2.36
CA LEU A 69 -12.99 12.10 -2.18
C LEU A 69 -14.17 12.00 -1.22
N LYS A 70 -15.25 11.37 -1.69
CA LYS A 70 -16.39 11.04 -0.84
C LYS A 70 -16.12 9.69 -0.18
N LEU A 71 -15.91 9.70 1.11
CA LEU A 71 -15.64 8.50 1.88
C LEU A 71 -16.90 7.62 2.01
N PRO A 72 -16.76 6.29 1.99
CA PRO A 72 -17.85 5.36 2.31
C PRO A 72 -18.43 5.63 3.73
N PRO A 73 -19.70 5.31 3.97
CA PRO A 73 -20.38 5.65 5.24
C PRO A 73 -19.81 4.92 6.47
N ASN A 74 -19.05 3.85 6.27
CA ASN A 74 -18.37 3.11 7.32
C ASN A 74 -16.94 3.63 7.60
N VAL A 75 -16.55 4.75 7.00
CA VAL A 75 -15.30 5.48 7.31
C VAL A 75 -15.66 6.68 8.18
N ILE A 76 -15.05 6.75 9.35
CA ILE A 76 -15.30 7.82 10.33
C ILE A 76 -13.97 8.47 10.77
N HIS A 77 -14.02 9.74 11.09
CA HIS A 77 -12.86 10.41 11.67
C HIS A 77 -12.71 10.07 13.16
N ALA A 78 -11.45 9.97 13.60
CA ALA A 78 -11.13 9.92 15.02
C ALA A 78 -11.68 11.18 15.74
N PRO A 79 -12.15 11.06 16.98
CA PRO A 79 -12.56 12.22 17.75
C PRO A 79 -11.42 13.25 17.89
N GLU A 80 -11.78 14.53 17.97
CA GLU A 80 -10.80 15.60 18.15
C GLU A 80 -9.86 15.32 19.34
N GLY A 81 -8.57 15.53 19.15
CA GLY A 81 -7.53 15.29 20.15
C GLY A 81 -7.14 13.81 20.34
N LYS A 82 -7.76 12.87 19.63
CA LYS A 82 -7.37 11.45 19.67
C LYS A 82 -6.58 11.03 18.44
N SER A 83 -5.50 10.31 18.66
CA SER A 83 -4.77 9.61 17.62
C SER A 83 -5.14 8.13 17.58
N LEU A 84 -4.89 7.46 16.46
CA LEU A 84 -5.07 6.01 16.35
C LEU A 84 -4.26 5.24 17.40
N GLN A 85 -3.10 5.77 17.81
CA GLN A 85 -2.27 5.18 18.85
C GLN A 85 -2.99 5.18 20.21
N ILE A 86 -3.55 6.32 20.58
CA ILE A 86 -4.33 6.47 21.84
C ILE A 86 -5.55 5.55 21.79
N MET A 87 -6.28 5.55 20.67
CA MET A 87 -7.48 4.72 20.50
C MET A 87 -7.17 3.22 20.51
N MET A 88 -6.01 2.81 19.99
CA MET A 88 -5.56 1.41 20.07
C MET A 88 -5.22 1.02 21.51
N ALA A 89 -4.54 1.88 22.24
CA ALA A 89 -4.19 1.64 23.64
C ALA A 89 -5.44 1.58 24.55
N SER A 90 -6.42 2.45 24.34
CA SER A 90 -7.67 2.47 25.10
C SER A 90 -8.68 1.38 24.71
N GLY A 91 -8.45 0.67 23.57
CA GLY A 91 -9.38 -0.34 23.07
C GLY A 91 -10.54 0.24 22.25
N GLU A 92 -10.51 1.50 21.91
CA GLU A 92 -11.52 2.13 21.06
C GLU A 92 -11.44 1.66 19.61
N ILE A 93 -10.26 1.25 19.16
CA ILE A 93 -10.05 0.46 17.93
C ILE A 93 -9.39 -0.88 18.27
N GLN A 94 -9.71 -1.93 17.52
CA GLN A 94 -9.28 -3.30 17.80
C GLN A 94 -8.11 -3.75 16.96
N ALA A 95 -7.86 -3.06 15.85
CA ALA A 95 -6.80 -3.36 14.90
C ALA A 95 -6.35 -2.08 14.15
N GLY A 96 -5.24 -2.14 13.47
CA GLY A 96 -4.79 -1.01 12.65
C GLY A 96 -3.49 -1.30 11.90
N PHE A 97 -3.14 -0.39 11.01
CA PHE A 97 -1.88 -0.41 10.29
C PHE A 97 -0.74 0.12 11.16
N THR A 98 0.46 -0.42 10.98
CA THR A 98 1.66 0.05 11.68
C THR A 98 2.34 1.21 10.96
N GLY A 99 3.27 1.85 11.64
CA GLY A 99 4.14 2.88 11.06
C GLY A 99 3.38 4.09 10.52
N PRO A 100 3.89 4.72 9.46
CA PRO A 100 3.29 5.96 8.90
C PRO A 100 1.87 5.78 8.36
N ALA A 101 1.39 4.54 8.17
CA ALA A 101 0.04 4.26 7.66
C ALA A 101 -1.03 4.19 8.76
N GLY A 102 -0.68 4.31 10.04
CA GLY A 102 -1.68 4.19 11.12
C GLY A 102 -1.13 4.33 12.53
N VAL A 103 -1.32 3.31 13.35
CA VAL A 103 -1.12 3.29 14.81
C VAL A 103 0.30 3.65 15.28
N GLY A 104 1.30 3.54 14.43
CA GLY A 104 2.68 3.91 14.78
C GLY A 104 2.99 5.41 14.77
N ARG A 105 2.02 6.27 14.46
CA ARG A 105 2.17 7.73 14.47
C ARG A 105 1.76 8.33 15.80
N ALA A 106 2.53 9.33 16.25
CA ALA A 106 2.24 10.09 17.49
C ALA A 106 1.19 11.19 17.29
N GLY A 107 0.17 10.97 16.46
CA GLY A 107 -0.92 11.91 16.23
C GLY A 107 -1.07 12.37 14.78
N PRO A 108 -2.08 13.20 14.47
CA PRO A 108 -2.25 13.76 13.15
C PRO A 108 -1.04 14.62 12.78
N PRO A 109 -0.68 14.74 11.48
CA PRO A 109 0.43 15.58 11.07
C PRO A 109 0.08 17.04 11.41
N ILE A 110 0.95 17.64 12.20
CA ILE A 110 0.89 19.09 12.43
C ILE A 110 1.58 19.74 11.23
N GLY A 111 0.82 20.02 10.19
CA GLY A 111 1.29 20.69 8.97
C GLY A 111 2.26 19.86 8.12
N ASN A 112 2.10 19.94 6.80
CA ASN A 112 2.94 19.31 5.77
C ASN A 112 3.52 17.92 6.09
N TRP A 113 2.96 16.91 5.45
CA TRP A 113 3.47 15.56 5.12
C TRP A 113 4.86 15.22 5.67
N ASP A 114 5.12 15.43 6.97
CA ASP A 114 6.38 15.06 7.58
C ASP A 114 6.39 13.53 7.81
N MET A 115 7.01 12.81 6.87
CA MET A 115 7.29 11.38 6.99
C MET A 115 8.26 11.06 8.15
N THR A 116 8.80 12.08 8.81
CA THR A 116 9.75 11.96 9.92
C THR A 116 9.11 12.11 11.30
N ALA A 117 7.77 12.24 11.38
CA ALA A 117 7.09 12.26 12.68
C ALA A 117 7.55 11.05 13.52
N PRO A 118 7.97 11.25 14.77
CA PRO A 118 8.47 10.16 15.60
C PRO A 118 7.44 9.04 15.65
N THR A 119 7.84 7.84 15.26
CA THR A 119 7.05 6.63 15.51
C THR A 119 7.04 6.42 17.02
N GLY A 120 6.06 7.01 17.68
CA GLY A 120 5.90 6.93 19.13
C GLY A 120 5.63 5.49 19.52
N GLY A 121 6.46 4.96 20.41
CA GLY A 121 6.44 3.57 20.85
C GLY A 121 5.05 3.11 21.32
N ALA A 122 4.74 1.91 21.14
CA ALA A 122 3.74 0.96 21.57
C ALA A 122 3.21 0.07 20.44
N ALA A 123 3.42 0.42 19.16
CA ALA A 123 3.08 -0.46 18.03
C ALA A 123 3.83 -1.82 18.09
N GLY A 124 4.98 -1.88 18.74
CA GLY A 124 5.74 -3.13 18.92
C GLY A 124 5.18 -4.12 19.94
N SER A 125 4.12 -3.78 20.67
CA SER A 125 3.52 -4.66 21.68
C SER A 125 2.31 -5.47 21.16
N TYR A 126 1.81 -5.17 19.95
CA TYR A 126 0.66 -5.85 19.37
C TYR A 126 1.10 -6.89 18.34
N PRO A 127 0.49 -8.10 18.34
CA PRO A 127 0.79 -9.12 17.34
C PRO A 127 0.32 -8.70 15.95
N GLU A 128 1.07 -9.13 14.93
CA GLU A 128 0.63 -9.03 13.55
C GLU A 128 -0.52 -10.02 13.28
N LEU A 129 -1.48 -9.60 12.44
CA LEU A 129 -2.65 -10.42 12.09
C LEU A 129 -2.25 -11.62 11.23
N ILE A 130 -1.34 -11.44 10.29
CA ILE A 130 -0.90 -12.50 9.38
C ILE A 130 0.46 -13.00 9.86
N ALA A 131 0.51 -14.27 10.24
CA ALA A 131 1.76 -14.94 10.56
C ALA A 131 2.51 -15.37 9.28
N ASN A 132 3.83 -15.55 9.37
CA ASN A 132 4.68 -16.01 8.27
C ASN A 132 4.50 -15.19 6.98
N VAL A 133 4.44 -13.87 7.13
CA VAL A 133 4.13 -12.90 6.07
C VAL A 133 4.92 -13.14 4.79
N GLU A 134 6.24 -13.36 4.89
CA GLU A 134 7.10 -13.57 3.72
C GLU A 134 6.66 -14.78 2.88
N GLN A 135 6.29 -15.88 3.54
CA GLN A 135 5.80 -17.08 2.86
C GLN A 135 4.43 -16.83 2.20
N VAL A 136 3.52 -16.18 2.92
CA VAL A 136 2.18 -15.82 2.42
C VAL A 136 2.30 -14.92 1.19
N GLU A 137 3.15 -13.91 1.24
CA GLU A 137 3.41 -12.99 0.12
C GLU A 137 4.02 -13.71 -1.09
N ALA A 138 4.97 -14.60 -0.86
CA ALA A 138 5.60 -15.39 -1.93
C ALA A 138 4.59 -16.31 -2.62
N ASP A 139 3.74 -17.02 -1.86
CA ASP A 139 2.74 -17.93 -2.39
C ASP A 139 1.63 -17.16 -3.13
N TRP A 140 1.22 -16.02 -2.58
CA TRP A 140 0.27 -15.13 -3.23
C TRP A 140 0.81 -14.61 -4.58
N PHE A 141 2.05 -14.14 -4.60
CA PHE A 141 2.70 -13.69 -5.85
C PHE A 141 2.80 -14.81 -6.89
N ARG A 142 3.23 -16.01 -6.49
CA ARG A 142 3.35 -17.16 -7.41
C ARG A 142 2.00 -17.51 -8.06
N ARG A 143 0.91 -17.37 -7.31
CA ARG A 143 -0.45 -17.68 -7.78
C ARG A 143 -1.05 -16.58 -8.64
N THR A 144 -0.80 -15.32 -8.30
CA THR A 144 -1.52 -14.18 -8.89
C THR A 144 -0.67 -13.33 -9.85
N GLY A 145 0.64 -13.38 -9.73
CA GLY A 145 1.54 -12.46 -10.40
C GLY A 145 1.45 -11.01 -9.91
N ILE A 146 0.67 -10.75 -8.85
CA ILE A 146 0.46 -9.39 -8.35
C ILE A 146 1.64 -8.99 -7.46
N TYR A 147 2.34 -7.93 -7.86
CA TYR A 147 3.36 -7.29 -7.05
C TYR A 147 2.99 -5.81 -6.83
N PRO A 148 2.53 -5.43 -5.64
CA PRO A 148 1.88 -4.16 -5.40
C PRO A 148 2.69 -2.94 -5.81
N ILE A 149 2.02 -2.01 -6.50
CA ILE A 149 2.57 -0.73 -6.93
C ILE A 149 2.37 0.28 -5.79
N HIS A 150 3.44 0.97 -5.39
CA HIS A 150 3.36 2.03 -4.37
C HIS A 150 3.42 3.43 -4.97
N GLY A 151 4.14 3.63 -6.04
CA GLY A 151 4.27 4.93 -6.71
C GLY A 151 4.49 4.77 -8.20
N LEU A 152 4.05 5.77 -8.94
CA LEU A 152 4.18 5.89 -10.38
C LEU A 152 4.86 7.21 -10.74
N ILE A 153 5.47 7.25 -11.91
CA ILE A 153 5.89 8.52 -12.51
C ILE A 153 4.72 9.05 -13.30
N VAL A 154 4.35 10.28 -13.02
CA VAL A 154 3.29 10.99 -13.74
C VAL A 154 3.88 12.14 -14.53
N VAL A 155 3.32 12.40 -15.71
CA VAL A 155 3.71 13.50 -16.59
C VAL A 155 2.41 14.19 -17.00
N LYS A 156 2.41 15.52 -17.03
CA LYS A 156 1.25 16.28 -17.51
C LYS A 156 1.02 16.00 -18.99
N GLU A 157 -0.25 15.88 -19.36
CA GLU A 157 -0.66 15.58 -20.73
C GLU A 157 -0.09 16.57 -21.73
N GLU A 158 -0.14 17.88 -21.41
CA GLU A 158 0.46 18.94 -22.24
C GLU A 158 1.93 18.71 -22.62
N HIS A 159 2.69 18.01 -21.75
CA HIS A 159 4.08 17.67 -22.05
C HIS A 159 4.20 16.46 -22.94
N ILE A 160 3.30 15.49 -22.81
CA ILE A 160 3.28 14.31 -23.69
C ILE A 160 2.86 14.73 -25.11
N GLU A 161 1.84 15.60 -25.23
CA GLU A 161 1.40 16.14 -26.52
C GLU A 161 2.51 16.96 -27.20
N ARG A 162 3.15 17.85 -26.44
CA ARG A 162 4.21 18.73 -26.97
C ARG A 162 5.51 17.98 -27.27
N TYR A 163 5.79 16.90 -26.55
CA TYR A 163 7.02 16.13 -26.64
C TYR A 163 6.72 14.61 -26.70
N PRO A 164 6.21 14.09 -27.83
CA PRO A 164 5.80 12.68 -27.96
C PRO A 164 6.90 11.66 -27.64
N TRP A 165 8.16 12.07 -27.72
CA TRP A 165 9.34 11.24 -27.39
C TRP A 165 9.61 11.15 -25.88
N LEU A 166 8.99 12.02 -25.05
CA LEU A 166 9.36 12.21 -23.63
C LEU A 166 9.18 10.93 -22.81
N ALA A 167 8.06 10.26 -22.96
CA ALA A 167 7.78 9.05 -22.19
C ALA A 167 8.80 7.94 -22.52
N ARG A 168 9.14 7.75 -23.80
CA ARG A 168 10.19 6.79 -24.23
C ARG A 168 11.57 7.19 -23.71
N SER A 169 11.90 8.47 -23.74
CA SER A 169 13.17 8.98 -23.22
C SER A 169 13.31 8.74 -21.71
N LEU A 170 12.25 8.99 -20.94
CA LEU A 170 12.22 8.70 -19.51
C LEU A 170 12.39 7.19 -19.23
N MET A 171 11.66 6.35 -19.96
CA MET A 171 11.79 4.88 -19.84
C MET A 171 13.22 4.42 -20.08
N ASN A 172 13.86 4.92 -21.14
CA ASN A 172 15.23 4.58 -21.49
C ASN A 172 16.22 5.06 -20.39
N ALA A 173 16.05 6.29 -19.90
CA ALA A 173 16.91 6.84 -18.84
C ALA A 173 16.82 6.03 -17.55
N PHE A 174 15.60 5.72 -17.10
CA PHE A 174 15.40 4.88 -15.90
C PHE A 174 15.89 3.44 -16.12
N GLY A 175 15.70 2.88 -17.31
CA GLY A 175 16.19 1.55 -17.68
C GLY A 175 17.73 1.48 -17.66
N ALA A 176 18.39 2.51 -18.15
CA ALA A 176 19.85 2.60 -18.16
C ALA A 176 20.46 2.63 -16.73
N VAL A 177 19.77 3.22 -15.78
CA VAL A 177 20.20 3.22 -14.36
C VAL A 177 19.83 1.92 -13.66
N LYS A 178 18.62 1.40 -13.93
CA LYS A 178 18.11 0.17 -13.32
C LYS A 178 19.00 -1.04 -13.62
N LYS A 179 19.43 -1.21 -14.88
CA LYS A 179 20.19 -2.39 -15.31
C LYS A 179 21.46 -2.62 -14.49
N PRO A 180 22.42 -1.67 -14.39
CA PRO A 180 23.63 -1.85 -13.57
C PRO A 180 23.31 -1.98 -12.08
N TYR A 181 22.24 -1.34 -11.58
CA TYR A 181 21.81 -1.51 -10.20
C TYR A 181 21.39 -2.96 -9.89
N LEU A 182 20.54 -3.56 -10.73
CA LEU A 182 20.12 -4.95 -10.54
C LEU A 182 21.28 -5.95 -10.70
N GLU A 183 22.20 -5.70 -11.64
CA GLU A 183 23.43 -6.49 -11.78
C GLU A 183 24.30 -6.38 -10.51
N GLY A 184 24.42 -5.18 -9.94
CA GLY A 184 25.10 -4.96 -8.67
C GLY A 184 24.46 -5.73 -7.51
N LEU A 185 23.14 -5.71 -7.40
CA LEU A 185 22.40 -6.47 -6.37
C LEU A 185 22.65 -7.98 -6.50
N LYS A 186 22.62 -8.55 -7.72
CA LYS A 186 22.92 -9.98 -7.97
C LYS A 186 24.34 -10.36 -7.55
N LEU A 187 25.28 -9.44 -7.64
CA LEU A 187 26.67 -9.61 -7.20
C LEU A 187 26.87 -9.32 -5.69
N GLY A 188 25.79 -9.14 -4.93
CA GLY A 188 25.83 -8.87 -3.50
C GLY A 188 26.16 -7.43 -3.11
N ARG A 189 26.17 -6.49 -4.07
CA ARG A 189 26.42 -5.07 -3.80
C ARG A 189 25.19 -4.38 -3.19
N GLY A 190 25.43 -3.30 -2.43
CA GLY A 190 24.38 -2.53 -1.75
C GLY A 190 23.98 -3.15 -0.41
N ASP A 191 23.92 -2.30 0.62
CA ASP A 191 23.68 -2.72 2.01
C ASP A 191 22.48 -2.03 2.66
N SER A 192 21.77 -1.17 1.90
CA SER A 192 20.54 -0.55 2.39
C SER A 192 19.46 -1.61 2.68
N PRO A 193 18.49 -1.31 3.54
CA PRO A 193 17.34 -2.21 3.76
C PRO A 193 16.61 -2.53 2.45
N GLU A 194 16.49 -1.57 1.54
CA GLU A 194 15.91 -1.75 0.22
C GLU A 194 16.73 -2.73 -0.64
N ASP A 195 18.06 -2.59 -0.67
CA ASP A 195 18.93 -3.47 -1.44
C ASP A 195 18.82 -4.91 -0.97
N LYS A 196 18.81 -5.11 0.35
CA LYS A 196 18.64 -6.44 0.96
C LYS A 196 17.29 -7.05 0.60
N ARG A 197 16.22 -6.25 0.66
CA ARG A 197 14.87 -6.68 0.29
C ARG A 197 14.79 -7.08 -1.19
N TYR A 198 15.25 -6.22 -2.12
CA TYR A 198 15.23 -6.53 -3.56
C TYR A 198 16.11 -7.73 -3.89
N ARG A 199 17.21 -7.90 -3.19
CA ARG A 199 18.08 -9.08 -3.34
C ARG A 199 17.35 -10.37 -2.92
N GLY A 200 16.59 -10.32 -1.83
CA GLY A 200 15.74 -11.44 -1.40
C GLY A 200 14.70 -11.84 -2.45
N PHE A 201 14.17 -10.88 -3.18
CA PHE A 201 13.15 -11.14 -4.20
C PHE A 201 13.66 -11.83 -5.47
N PHE A 202 14.97 -11.93 -5.70
CA PHE A 202 15.48 -12.73 -6.81
C PHE A 202 15.19 -14.23 -6.69
N SER A 203 14.86 -14.72 -5.50
CA SER A 203 14.35 -16.08 -5.30
C SER A 203 12.89 -16.25 -5.76
N LEU A 204 12.16 -15.15 -5.91
CA LEU A 204 10.75 -15.14 -6.25
C LEU A 204 10.46 -14.63 -7.66
N MET A 205 11.24 -13.66 -8.13
CA MET A 205 11.06 -13.01 -9.43
C MET A 205 12.40 -12.61 -10.04
N SER A 206 12.49 -12.62 -11.36
CA SER A 206 13.72 -12.25 -12.10
C SER A 206 14.03 -10.75 -12.04
N ASP A 207 13.00 -9.91 -11.90
CA ASP A 207 13.08 -8.45 -11.85
C ASP A 207 12.26 -7.90 -10.69
N PRO A 208 12.89 -7.51 -9.56
CA PRO A 208 12.19 -6.90 -8.42
C PRO A 208 11.77 -5.44 -8.64
N LEU A 209 12.10 -4.85 -9.79
CA LEU A 209 11.73 -3.49 -10.17
C LEU A 209 11.13 -3.46 -11.59
N PRO A 210 10.03 -4.17 -11.86
CA PRO A 210 9.48 -4.29 -13.21
C PRO A 210 8.98 -2.92 -13.71
N TYR A 211 9.42 -2.55 -14.93
CA TYR A 211 8.95 -1.38 -15.66
C TYR A 211 8.03 -1.81 -16.82
N GLY A 212 7.22 -0.87 -17.31
CA GLY A 212 6.31 -1.06 -18.42
C GLY A 212 4.95 -1.63 -18.03
N MET A 213 4.02 -1.56 -18.99
CA MET A 213 2.63 -1.98 -18.79
C MET A 213 2.49 -3.50 -18.71
N ALA A 214 3.15 -4.24 -19.60
CA ALA A 214 3.01 -5.69 -19.69
C ALA A 214 3.43 -6.37 -18.37
N ALA A 215 4.61 -6.01 -17.83
CA ALA A 215 5.12 -6.57 -16.59
C ALA A 215 4.30 -6.18 -15.34
N ASN A 216 3.51 -5.12 -15.42
CA ASN A 216 2.76 -4.58 -14.30
C ASN A 216 1.25 -4.79 -14.41
N ARG A 217 0.76 -5.31 -15.51
CA ARG A 217 -0.68 -5.48 -15.78
C ARG A 217 -1.43 -6.18 -14.66
N PRO A 218 -0.99 -7.33 -14.11
CA PRO A 218 -1.70 -7.99 -12.99
C PRO A 218 -1.86 -7.07 -11.78
N SER A 219 -0.83 -6.28 -11.47
CA SER A 219 -0.86 -5.35 -10.33
C SER A 219 -1.75 -4.14 -10.58
N ILE A 220 -1.77 -3.61 -11.80
CA ILE A 220 -2.63 -2.48 -12.19
C ILE A 220 -4.10 -2.91 -12.16
N GLU A 221 -4.43 -4.05 -12.75
CA GLU A 221 -5.79 -4.60 -12.77
C GLU A 221 -6.31 -4.88 -11.35
N ALA A 222 -5.47 -5.44 -10.50
CA ALA A 222 -5.80 -5.66 -9.09
C ALA A 222 -6.06 -4.33 -8.36
N LEU A 223 -5.19 -3.33 -8.54
CA LEU A 223 -5.33 -2.02 -7.90
C LEU A 223 -6.61 -1.31 -8.33
N VAL A 224 -6.94 -1.33 -9.63
CA VAL A 224 -8.21 -0.78 -10.15
C VAL A 224 -9.41 -1.51 -9.55
N THR A 225 -9.35 -2.84 -9.46
CA THR A 225 -10.41 -3.63 -8.83
C THR A 225 -10.57 -3.27 -7.36
N TYR A 226 -9.47 -3.16 -6.63
CA TYR A 226 -9.49 -2.80 -5.21
C TYR A 226 -9.98 -1.37 -4.98
N ALA A 227 -9.60 -0.44 -5.84
CA ALA A 227 -10.08 0.94 -5.78
C ALA A 227 -11.60 1.04 -6.01
N LEU A 228 -12.14 0.27 -6.95
CA LEU A 228 -13.59 0.16 -7.17
C LEU A 228 -14.33 -0.44 -5.98
N GLN A 229 -13.86 -1.57 -5.46
CA GLN A 229 -14.44 -2.24 -4.30
C GLN A 229 -14.48 -1.34 -3.07
N GLN A 230 -13.52 -0.43 -2.96
CA GLN A 230 -13.37 0.51 -1.86
C GLN A 230 -14.00 1.89 -2.13
N GLN A 231 -14.70 2.03 -3.25
CA GLN A 231 -15.37 3.29 -3.67
C GLN A 231 -14.42 4.50 -3.80
N LEU A 232 -13.14 4.23 -4.11
CA LEU A 232 -12.13 5.28 -4.33
C LEU A 232 -12.24 5.87 -5.75
N ILE A 233 -12.77 5.09 -6.69
CA ILE A 233 -13.06 5.52 -8.06
C ILE A 233 -14.50 5.12 -8.43
N PRO A 234 -15.21 5.94 -9.22
CA PRO A 234 -16.62 5.69 -9.54
C PRO A 234 -16.82 4.59 -10.60
N SER A 235 -15.85 4.38 -11.46
CA SER A 235 -15.91 3.41 -12.56
C SER A 235 -14.51 2.89 -12.89
N ARG A 236 -14.45 1.76 -13.62
CA ARG A 236 -13.17 1.22 -14.12
C ARG A 236 -12.69 2.10 -15.29
N PRO A 237 -11.49 2.70 -15.18
CA PRO A 237 -10.91 3.43 -16.30
C PRO A 237 -10.42 2.47 -17.38
N GLN A 238 -10.36 2.92 -18.62
CA GLN A 238 -9.59 2.26 -19.66
C GLN A 238 -8.11 2.52 -19.37
N LEU A 239 -7.28 1.48 -19.41
CA LEU A 239 -5.86 1.61 -18.99
C LEU A 239 -5.07 2.48 -19.96
N ASP A 240 -5.42 2.50 -21.24
CA ASP A 240 -4.83 3.35 -22.28
C ASP A 240 -5.21 4.85 -22.15
N GLU A 241 -6.27 5.17 -21.43
CA GLU A 241 -6.60 6.54 -21.04
C GLU A 241 -5.79 7.05 -19.85
N VAL A 242 -5.23 6.15 -19.05
CA VAL A 242 -4.52 6.48 -17.80
C VAL A 242 -3.01 6.33 -17.94
N PHE A 243 -2.57 5.40 -18.77
CA PHE A 243 -1.15 5.04 -18.93
C PHE A 243 -0.69 5.24 -20.36
N VAL A 244 0.49 5.82 -20.52
CA VAL A 244 1.19 5.74 -21.79
C VAL A 244 1.72 4.31 -21.95
N ASP A 245 1.27 3.61 -23.01
CA ASP A 245 1.68 2.22 -23.26
C ASP A 245 3.11 2.18 -23.80
N ILE A 246 4.03 2.01 -22.86
CA ILE A 246 5.46 1.94 -23.14
C ILE A 246 6.05 0.76 -22.36
N ASP A 247 6.55 -0.21 -23.08
CA ASP A 247 7.38 -1.28 -22.54
C ASP A 247 8.87 -1.05 -22.83
N PRO A 248 9.78 -1.54 -21.98
CA PRO A 248 11.23 -1.42 -22.14
C PRO A 248 11.75 -1.99 -23.46
#